data_029b3328aeb61c2b787442497a3a377d
#
_entry.id   029b3328aeb61c2b787442497a3a377d
#
_cell.length_a   1.000
_cell.length_b   1.000
_cell.length_c   1.000
_cell.angle_alpha   90.00
_cell.angle_beta   90.00
_cell.angle_gamma   90.00
#
_symmetry.space_group_name_H-M   'P 1'
#
loop_
_entity.id
_entity.type
_entity.pdbx_description
1 polymer ?
#
loop_
_entity_poly.entity_id
_entity_poly.type
_entity_poly.pdbx_seq_one_letter_code
_entity_poly.pdbx_strand_id
1 'polypeptide(L)'
;MHVKKNDNVIVLTGKDRGFTGEIIEVDRDERRVKVARRNMITRHRKPNPITGEEGARVEVEGWIDASNVALYSDELEGPVRTKKMWRGFGGDLFATKKEALESYGDKEPEGLKKVRVAKKTDEVFE
;
A
#
# COMPACT_ATOMS: atom_id res chain seq x y z
N MET A 1 -2.46 -7.48 -4.44
CA MET A 1 -2.72 -6.74 -3.19
C MET A 1 -3.03 -5.29 -3.53
N HIS A 2 -4.04 -4.72 -2.90
CA HIS A 2 -4.54 -3.36 -3.20
C HIS A 2 -3.64 -2.23 -2.65
N VAL A 3 -2.67 -2.55 -1.83
CA VAL A 3 -1.73 -1.61 -1.22
C VAL A 3 -0.29 -2.00 -1.50
N LYS A 4 0.61 -1.02 -1.44
CA LYS A 4 2.04 -1.18 -1.70
C LYS A 4 2.85 -0.47 -0.63
N LYS A 5 4.15 -0.79 -0.56
CA LYS A 5 5.09 -0.04 0.28
C LYS A 5 5.06 1.45 -0.07
N ASN A 6 5.11 2.28 0.95
CA ASN A 6 5.03 3.75 0.91
C ASN A 6 3.63 4.31 0.62
N ASP A 7 2.60 3.47 0.52
CA ASP A 7 1.23 3.97 0.45
C ASP A 7 0.77 4.52 1.81
N ASN A 8 0.01 5.60 1.78
CA ASN A 8 -0.68 6.10 2.98
C ASN A 8 -2.02 5.37 3.11
N VAL A 9 -2.21 4.71 4.23
CA VAL A 9 -3.39 3.88 4.48
C VAL A 9 -4.08 4.24 5.78
N ILE A 10 -5.34 3.84 5.92
CA ILE A 10 -6.09 3.94 7.15
C ILE A 10 -6.38 2.52 7.68
N VAL A 11 -6.24 2.34 8.98
CA VAL A 11 -6.54 1.09 9.66
C VAL A 11 -8.04 0.99 9.90
N LEU A 12 -8.64 -0.10 9.47
CA LEU A 12 -10.10 -0.29 9.51
C LEU A 12 -10.60 -0.95 10.78
N THR A 13 -9.77 -1.76 11.44
CA THR A 13 -10.16 -2.55 12.59
C THR A 13 -9.07 -2.60 13.65
N GLY A 14 -9.43 -3.00 14.86
CA GLY A 14 -8.50 -3.20 15.96
C GLY A 14 -8.27 -1.95 16.79
N LYS A 15 -7.23 -1.97 17.62
CA LYS A 15 -6.90 -0.87 18.55
C LYS A 15 -6.55 0.45 17.86
N ASP A 16 -6.02 0.37 16.65
CA ASP A 16 -5.62 1.55 15.87
C ASP A 16 -6.65 1.95 14.80
N ARG A 17 -7.87 1.46 14.92
CA ARG A 17 -8.94 1.79 13.98
C ARG A 17 -9.09 3.31 13.80
N GLY A 18 -9.15 3.74 12.54
CA GLY A 18 -9.31 5.14 12.18
C GLY A 18 -8.00 5.94 12.11
N PHE A 19 -6.88 5.37 12.54
CA PHE A 19 -5.58 6.00 12.39
C PHE A 19 -4.97 5.72 11.03
N THR A 20 -4.25 6.71 10.51
CA THR A 20 -3.54 6.61 9.24
C THR A 20 -2.06 6.37 9.45
N GLY A 21 -1.38 5.89 8.42
CA GLY A 21 0.05 5.70 8.44
C GLY A 21 0.56 5.22 7.09
N GLU A 22 1.87 5.27 6.92
CA GLU A 22 2.54 4.81 5.73
C GLU A 22 2.93 3.34 5.85
N ILE A 23 2.76 2.57 4.79
CA ILE A 23 3.20 1.17 4.76
C ILE A 23 4.72 1.13 4.65
N ILE A 24 5.36 0.45 5.60
CA ILE A 24 6.81 0.30 5.67
C ILE A 24 7.30 -1.05 5.16
N GLU A 25 6.47 -2.06 5.22
CA GLU A 25 6.82 -3.41 4.80
C GLU A 25 5.57 -4.16 4.32
N VAL A 26 5.73 -4.99 3.30
CA VAL A 26 4.65 -5.79 2.71
C VAL A 26 5.09 -7.24 2.59
N ASP A 27 4.26 -8.16 3.08
CA ASP A 27 4.39 -9.60 2.87
C ASP A 27 3.23 -10.04 1.96
N ARG A 28 3.54 -10.25 0.69
CA ARG A 28 2.52 -10.61 -0.31
C ARG A 28 2.04 -12.05 -0.17
N ASP A 29 2.89 -12.94 0.30
CA ASP A 29 2.56 -14.35 0.44
C ASP A 29 1.50 -14.56 1.54
N GLU A 30 1.69 -13.90 2.67
CA GLU A 30 0.77 -13.95 3.81
C GLU A 30 -0.31 -12.86 3.75
N ARG A 31 -0.26 -11.98 2.79
CA ARG A 31 -1.19 -10.85 2.60
C ARG A 31 -1.30 -9.98 3.85
N ARG A 32 -0.18 -9.53 4.34
CA ARG A 32 -0.10 -8.67 5.52
C ARG A 32 0.90 -7.54 5.30
N VAL A 33 0.72 -6.48 6.06
CA VAL A 33 1.53 -5.26 5.94
C VAL A 33 1.91 -4.75 7.32
N LYS A 34 2.99 -3.99 7.37
CA LYS A 34 3.35 -3.19 8.54
C LYS A 34 3.11 -1.72 8.23
N VAL A 35 2.38 -1.06 9.09
CA VAL A 35 2.08 0.37 9.00
C VAL A 35 2.89 1.12 10.04
N ALA A 36 3.58 2.16 9.62
CA ALA A 36 4.43 2.96 10.51
C ALA A 36 3.67 3.43 11.75
N ARG A 37 4.23 3.15 12.94
CA ARG A 37 3.70 3.53 14.25
C ARG A 37 2.33 2.93 14.59
N ARG A 38 1.90 1.90 13.87
CA ARG A 38 0.61 1.24 14.12
C ARG A 38 0.83 -0.23 14.46
N ASN A 39 -0.11 -0.80 15.20
CA ASN A 39 -0.06 -2.17 15.71
C ASN A 39 1.27 -2.48 16.43
N MET A 40 1.68 -1.55 17.28
CA MET A 40 2.95 -1.66 18.01
C MET A 40 2.92 -2.84 18.96
N ILE A 41 3.95 -3.66 18.90
CA ILE A 41 4.16 -4.78 19.79
C ILE A 41 5.52 -4.65 20.47
N THR A 42 5.60 -5.16 21.69
CA THR A 42 6.85 -5.16 22.43
C THR A 42 7.56 -6.48 22.23
N ARG A 43 8.79 -6.43 21.75
CA ARG A 43 9.67 -7.60 21.64
C ARG A 43 10.78 -7.51 22.66
N HIS A 44 11.07 -8.65 23.27
CA HIS A 44 12.19 -8.78 24.18
C HIS A 44 13.39 -9.33 23.42
N ARG A 45 14.46 -8.55 23.31
CA ARG A 45 15.73 -9.03 22.78
C ARG A 45 16.52 -9.68 23.88
N LYS A 46 17.01 -10.89 23.63
CA LYS A 46 17.90 -11.58 24.55
C LYS A 46 19.29 -10.94 24.50
N PRO A 47 20.00 -10.90 25.66
CA PRO A 47 21.40 -10.48 25.64
C PRO A 47 22.22 -11.38 24.72
N ASN A 48 23.14 -10.78 23.97
CA ASN A 48 24.06 -11.53 23.11
C ASN A 48 25.47 -11.49 23.74
N PRO A 49 25.93 -12.57 24.35
CA PRO A 49 27.24 -12.61 25.02
C PRO A 49 28.43 -12.52 24.06
N ILE A 50 28.22 -12.81 22.77
CA ILE A 50 29.27 -12.77 21.75
C ILE A 50 29.60 -11.34 21.34
N THR A 51 28.55 -10.51 21.15
CA THR A 51 28.69 -9.10 20.75
C THR A 51 28.70 -8.14 21.94
N GLY A 52 28.40 -8.62 23.14
CA GLY A 52 28.30 -7.80 24.34
C GLY A 52 27.01 -6.98 24.42
N GLU A 53 26.05 -7.23 23.54
CA GLU A 53 24.76 -6.53 23.55
C GLU A 53 23.92 -6.96 24.75
N GLU A 54 23.37 -5.98 25.47
CA GLU A 54 22.42 -6.23 26.54
C GLU A 54 21.03 -6.51 25.99
N GLY A 55 20.24 -7.30 26.73
CA GLY A 55 18.83 -7.50 26.42
C GLY A 55 18.06 -6.20 26.54
N ALA A 56 17.10 -5.99 25.64
CA ALA A 56 16.28 -4.78 25.63
C ALA A 56 14.84 -5.09 25.26
N ARG A 57 13.94 -4.25 25.74
CA ARG A 57 12.57 -4.15 25.23
C ARG A 57 12.56 -3.22 24.03
N VAL A 58 12.04 -3.70 22.90
CA VAL A 58 11.90 -2.89 21.70
C VAL A 58 10.46 -2.88 21.25
N GLU A 59 9.95 -1.70 20.95
CA GLU A 59 8.66 -1.58 20.29
C GLU A 59 8.84 -1.60 18.78
N VAL A 60 8.13 -2.49 18.11
CA VAL A 60 8.16 -2.63 16.66
C VAL A 60 6.74 -2.75 16.12
N GLU A 61 6.58 -2.40 14.85
CA GLU A 61 5.30 -2.57 14.17
C GLU A 61 5.03 -4.06 13.97
N GLY A 62 3.83 -4.50 14.36
CA GLY A 62 3.34 -5.84 14.07
C GLY A 62 2.66 -5.92 12.71
N TRP A 63 2.55 -7.13 12.19
CA TRP A 63 1.84 -7.37 10.95
C TRP A 63 0.33 -7.12 11.10
N ILE A 64 -0.24 -6.46 10.10
CA ILE A 64 -1.68 -6.25 9.98
C ILE A 64 -2.13 -6.93 8.70
N ASP A 65 -3.24 -7.69 8.75
CA ASP A 65 -3.80 -8.30 7.55
C ASP A 65 -4.19 -7.21 6.54
N ALA A 66 -3.88 -7.42 5.27
CA ALA A 66 -4.14 -6.42 4.22
C ALA A 66 -5.63 -6.05 4.09
N SER A 67 -6.54 -6.96 4.45
CA SER A 67 -7.97 -6.68 4.47
C SER A 67 -8.39 -5.66 5.55
N ASN A 68 -7.54 -5.44 6.54
CA ASN A 68 -7.80 -4.52 7.65
C ASN A 68 -7.23 -3.11 7.42
N VAL A 69 -6.69 -2.86 6.24
CA VAL A 69 -6.22 -1.53 5.83
C VAL A 69 -6.80 -1.17 4.47
N ALA A 70 -6.97 0.12 4.23
CA ALA A 70 -7.42 0.65 2.94
C ALA A 70 -6.58 1.87 2.58
N LEU A 71 -6.43 2.13 1.29
CA LEU A 71 -5.81 3.36 0.83
C LEU A 71 -6.58 4.56 1.40
N TYR A 72 -5.83 5.53 1.90
CA TYR A 72 -6.40 6.77 2.42
C TYR A 72 -6.50 7.80 1.30
N SER A 73 -7.67 8.42 1.16
CA SER A 73 -7.89 9.53 0.24
C SER A 73 -7.91 10.83 1.02
N ASP A 74 -7.01 11.75 0.69
CA ASP A 74 -7.00 13.09 1.27
C ASP A 74 -8.26 13.88 0.86
N GLU A 75 -8.79 13.61 -0.32
CA GLU A 75 -9.99 14.25 -0.84
C GLU A 75 -11.25 13.82 -0.10
N LEU A 76 -11.41 12.53 0.18
CA LEU A 76 -12.52 11.99 0.97
C LEU A 76 -12.28 12.05 2.48
N GLU A 77 -11.05 12.27 2.90
CA GLU A 77 -10.62 12.15 4.30
C GLU A 77 -11.00 10.78 4.91
N GLY A 78 -10.83 9.74 4.13
CA GLY A 78 -11.21 8.39 4.54
C GLY A 78 -10.73 7.30 3.59
N PRO A 79 -11.16 6.04 3.83
CA PRO A 79 -10.74 4.91 3.01
C PRO A 79 -11.38 4.95 1.63
N VAL A 80 -10.62 4.50 0.62
CA VAL A 80 -11.12 4.36 -0.75
C VAL A 80 -10.81 2.97 -1.30
N ARG A 81 -11.68 2.50 -2.18
CA ARG A 81 -11.43 1.33 -3.00
C ARG A 81 -10.90 1.78 -4.35
N THR A 82 -9.97 1.01 -4.90
CA THR A 82 -9.36 1.32 -6.18
C THR A 82 -9.72 0.28 -7.23
N LYS A 83 -9.64 0.69 -8.49
CA LYS A 83 -9.72 -0.18 -9.66
C LYS A 83 -8.41 -0.05 -10.44
N LYS A 84 -8.05 -1.10 -11.17
CA LYS A 84 -6.87 -1.09 -12.04
C LYS A 84 -7.23 -0.41 -13.35
N MET A 85 -6.39 0.50 -13.79
CA MET A 85 -6.49 1.14 -15.10
C MET A 85 -5.13 1.16 -15.76
N TRP A 86 -5.11 1.34 -17.06
CA TRP A 86 -3.89 1.35 -17.87
C TRP A 86 -3.72 2.72 -18.52
N ARG A 87 -2.51 3.27 -18.46
CA ARG A 87 -2.19 4.50 -19.18
C ARG A 87 -1.92 4.18 -20.64
N GLY A 88 -2.67 4.83 -21.53
CA GLY A 88 -2.47 4.79 -22.95
C GLY A 88 -1.70 6.00 -23.47
N PHE A 89 -1.78 6.22 -24.78
CA PHE A 89 -1.16 7.35 -25.45
C PHE A 89 -1.71 8.68 -24.91
N GLY A 90 -0.81 9.65 -24.69
CA GLY A 90 -1.20 10.95 -24.14
C GLY A 90 -1.54 10.98 -22.66
N GLY A 91 -1.34 9.88 -21.94
CA GLY A 91 -1.63 9.78 -20.51
C GLY A 91 -3.06 9.44 -20.16
N ASP A 92 -3.93 9.19 -21.14
CA ASP A 92 -5.31 8.79 -20.91
C ASP A 92 -5.39 7.42 -20.23
N LEU A 93 -6.39 7.23 -19.37
CA LEU A 93 -6.59 6.01 -18.62
C LEU A 93 -7.65 5.13 -19.27
N PHE A 94 -7.34 3.84 -19.41
CA PHE A 94 -8.22 2.85 -20.01
C PHE A 94 -8.45 1.69 -19.05
N ALA A 95 -9.66 1.15 -19.07
CA ALA A 95 -10.06 0.05 -18.20
C ALA A 95 -9.33 -1.26 -18.53
N THR A 96 -8.92 -1.47 -19.78
CA THR A 96 -8.24 -2.67 -20.22
C THR A 96 -6.91 -2.33 -20.91
N LYS A 97 -5.98 -3.29 -20.84
CA LYS A 97 -4.69 -3.19 -21.53
C LYS A 97 -4.87 -3.08 -23.05
N LYS A 98 -5.84 -3.80 -23.61
CA LYS A 98 -6.15 -3.79 -25.03
C LYS A 98 -6.54 -2.40 -25.52
N GLU A 99 -7.45 -1.73 -24.81
CA GLU A 99 -7.87 -0.36 -25.13
C GLU A 99 -6.69 0.62 -25.06
N ALA A 100 -5.85 0.48 -24.05
CA ALA A 100 -4.66 1.31 -23.91
C ALA A 100 -3.68 1.10 -25.07
N LEU A 101 -3.47 -0.14 -25.53
CA LEU A 101 -2.66 -0.44 -26.70
C LEU A 101 -3.26 0.14 -27.99
N GLU A 102 -4.55 0.05 -28.17
CA GLU A 102 -5.25 0.61 -29.33
C GLU A 102 -5.11 2.12 -29.40
N SER A 103 -4.99 2.81 -28.26
CA SER A 103 -4.80 4.26 -28.22
C SER A 103 -3.51 4.74 -28.86
N TYR A 104 -2.49 3.88 -28.94
CA TYR A 104 -1.22 4.21 -29.59
C TYR A 104 -1.30 4.15 -31.13
N GLY A 105 -2.30 3.47 -31.68
CA GLY A 105 -2.44 3.32 -33.12
C GLY A 105 -1.19 2.71 -33.77
N ASP A 106 -0.57 3.44 -34.71
CA ASP A 106 0.65 3.01 -35.39
C ASP A 106 1.93 3.28 -34.59
N LYS A 107 1.83 3.94 -33.44
CA LYS A 107 2.97 4.23 -32.57
C LYS A 107 3.28 3.04 -31.67
N GLU A 108 4.55 2.79 -31.42
CA GLU A 108 4.96 1.76 -30.47
C GLU A 108 4.71 2.21 -29.04
N PRO A 109 4.01 1.40 -28.21
CA PRO A 109 3.83 1.72 -26.80
C PRO A 109 5.16 1.58 -26.05
N GLU A 110 5.54 2.62 -25.32
CA GLU A 110 6.73 2.63 -24.45
C GLU A 110 6.45 1.99 -23.10
N GLY A 111 5.87 0.78 -23.09
CA GLY A 111 5.47 0.11 -21.86
C GLY A 111 4.20 0.70 -21.27
N LEU A 112 3.19 -0.12 -21.11
CA LEU A 112 1.94 0.29 -20.50
C LEU A 112 2.04 0.23 -18.98
N LYS A 113 1.83 1.36 -18.33
CA LYS A 113 1.78 1.42 -16.87
C LYS A 113 0.38 1.15 -16.37
N LYS A 114 0.29 0.21 -15.45
CA LYS A 114 -0.93 -0.06 -14.69
C LYS A 114 -0.95 0.84 -13.46
N VAL A 115 -2.04 1.56 -13.27
CA VAL A 115 -2.24 2.44 -12.12
C VAL A 115 -3.49 2.05 -11.35
N ARG A 116 -3.56 2.49 -10.10
CA ARG A 116 -4.75 2.31 -9.25
C ARG A 116 -5.52 3.62 -9.23
N VAL A 117 -6.82 3.56 -9.47
CA VAL A 117 -7.68 4.75 -9.49
C VAL A 117 -8.80 4.56 -8.47
N ALA A 118 -8.98 5.54 -7.59
CA ALA A 118 -10.06 5.53 -6.62
C ALA A 118 -11.43 5.60 -7.31
N LYS A 119 -12.33 4.71 -6.94
CA LYS A 119 -13.65 4.60 -7.59
C LYS A 119 -14.53 5.82 -7.38
N LYS A 120 -14.43 6.49 -6.24
CA LYS A 120 -15.28 7.64 -5.89
C LYS A 120 -14.70 8.99 -6.29
N THR A 121 -13.39 9.15 -6.22
CA THR A 121 -12.73 10.45 -6.39
C THR A 121 -11.92 10.55 -7.67
N ASP A 122 -11.72 9.43 -8.36
CA ASP A 122 -10.85 9.31 -9.54
C ASP A 122 -9.36 9.67 -9.27
N GLU A 123 -8.96 9.71 -8.00
CA GLU A 123 -7.55 9.89 -7.63
C GLU A 123 -6.70 8.74 -8.17
N VAL A 124 -5.53 9.07 -8.70
CA VAL A 124 -4.59 8.09 -9.25
C VAL A 124 -3.51 7.76 -8.23
N PHE A 125 -3.35 6.48 -7.94
CA PHE A 125 -2.29 5.95 -7.06
C PHE A 125 -1.33 5.10 -7.92
N GLU A 126 -0.09 5.46 -7.96
CA GLU A 126 0.94 4.75 -8.72
C GLU A 126 1.48 3.50 -8.03
#